data_8760c43fe14ae5e874cd3181926ded3e
#
_entry.id   8760c43fe14ae5e874cd3181926ded3e
#
_cell.length_a   1.000
_cell.length_b   1.000
_cell.length_c   1.000
_cell.angle_alpha   90.00
_cell.angle_beta   90.00
_cell.angle_gamma   90.00
#
_symmetry.space_group_name_H-M   'P 1'
#
loop_
_entity.id
_entity.type
_entity.pdbx_description
1 polymer ?
#
loop_
_entity_poly.entity_id
_entity_poly.type
_entity_poly.pdbx_seq_one_letter_code
_entity_poly.pdbx_strand_id
1 'polypeptide(L)'
;MKKQLMYLALACPLSAFAAHPLTSDDTGTQGDGNWQFETNGEVTSKQQDIGRQTLWNSTLTRGFGEALDLYVNVPYTNVQQRSESAGSGIGDVETGAKWRMYDDGAFSVGLKPFLTLPSGNDQRGLGTGRMNAGATLLLQYQIDNWTLLANAGAAYQANRQAQRQGVWKASAAVLYRVLPSTQLILDVGTAQNPDFAQKTNPAFMIVGAIYSPASWIDLDVGYRRGLNPQTYDYSWMGGLTMRW
;
A
#
# COMPACT_ATOMS: atom_id res chain seq x y z
N MET A 1 -11.13 39.88 0.44
CA MET A 1 -11.65 38.52 0.55
C MET A 1 -10.47 37.58 0.22
N LYS A 2 -9.81 37.02 1.24
CA LYS A 2 -8.71 36.11 1.06
C LYS A 2 -9.28 34.75 0.66
N LYS A 3 -9.02 34.29 -0.56
CA LYS A 3 -9.29 32.93 -1.00
C LYS A 3 -8.43 32.02 -0.13
N GLN A 4 -9.01 31.32 0.82
CA GLN A 4 -8.37 30.19 1.46
C GLN A 4 -8.23 29.12 0.37
N LEU A 5 -7.01 28.98 -0.16
CA LEU A 5 -6.62 27.76 -0.86
C LEU A 5 -6.69 26.63 0.19
N MET A 6 -7.75 25.88 0.12
CA MET A 6 -7.89 24.64 0.84
C MET A 6 -6.92 23.65 0.15
N TYR A 7 -5.68 23.62 0.63
CA TYR A 7 -4.73 22.54 0.26
C TYR A 7 -5.33 21.25 0.81
N LEU A 8 -5.95 20.51 -0.09
CA LEU A 8 -6.31 19.15 0.21
C LEU A 8 -5.00 18.38 0.34
N ALA A 9 -4.61 18.13 1.59
CA ALA A 9 -3.54 17.21 1.88
C ALA A 9 -3.90 15.89 1.20
N LEU A 10 -3.25 15.59 0.07
CA LEU A 10 -3.16 14.23 -0.39
C LEU A 10 -2.55 13.46 0.80
N ALA A 11 -3.39 12.74 1.53
CA ALA A 11 -2.90 11.69 2.37
C ALA A 11 -2.08 10.81 1.42
N CYS A 12 -0.76 10.96 1.48
CA CYS A 12 0.14 10.05 0.80
C CYS A 12 -0.32 8.67 1.29
N PRO A 13 -0.84 7.81 0.43
CA PRO A 13 -1.21 6.49 0.87
C PRO A 13 0.05 5.92 1.49
N LEU A 14 -0.01 5.54 2.76
CA LEU A 14 1.00 4.69 3.38
C LEU A 14 0.95 3.40 2.58
N SER A 15 1.71 3.35 1.50
CA SER A 15 1.80 2.21 0.62
C SER A 15 2.47 1.10 1.40
N ALA A 16 1.68 0.30 2.09
CA ALA A 16 2.11 -1.03 2.46
C ALA A 16 2.09 -1.81 1.16
N PHE A 17 3.25 -2.27 0.72
CA PHE A 17 3.36 -3.18 -0.40
C PHE A 17 2.92 -4.55 0.09
N ALA A 18 1.62 -4.76 0.06
CA ALA A 18 0.97 -6.04 0.17
C ALA A 18 1.05 -6.73 -1.20
N ALA A 19 0.88 -8.03 -1.23
CA ALA A 19 0.53 -8.69 -2.48
C ALA A 19 -0.72 -7.99 -3.03
N HIS A 20 -0.52 -7.12 -4.04
CA HIS A 20 -1.62 -6.41 -4.67
C HIS A 20 -2.74 -7.40 -5.06
N PRO A 21 -4.04 -7.05 -4.91
CA PRO A 21 -4.61 -5.75 -4.59
C PRO A 21 -4.86 -5.51 -3.08
N LEU A 22 -4.28 -6.33 -2.20
CA LEU A 22 -4.40 -6.17 -0.74
C LEU A 22 -3.65 -4.94 -0.23
N THR A 23 -4.10 -4.39 0.89
CA THR A 23 -3.35 -3.47 1.74
C THR A 23 -2.65 -4.21 2.88
N SER A 24 -3.24 -5.33 3.30
CA SER A 24 -2.62 -6.26 4.26
C SER A 24 -1.54 -7.07 3.56
N ASP A 25 -0.35 -7.10 4.14
CA ASP A 25 0.80 -7.84 3.63
C ASP A 25 0.92 -9.19 4.36
N ASP A 26 1.43 -10.19 3.67
CA ASP A 26 1.75 -11.50 4.20
C ASP A 26 3.16 -11.54 4.83
N THR A 27 3.51 -12.65 5.45
CA THR A 27 4.84 -12.88 6.03
C THR A 27 5.79 -13.60 5.08
N GLY A 28 5.32 -13.97 3.87
CA GLY A 28 6.11 -14.69 2.88
C GLY A 28 7.33 -13.91 2.40
N THR A 29 8.40 -14.65 2.12
CA THR A 29 9.66 -14.14 1.57
C THR A 29 9.99 -14.86 0.27
N GLN A 30 10.86 -14.28 -0.54
CA GLN A 30 11.21 -14.84 -1.85
C GLN A 30 12.14 -16.06 -1.75
N GLY A 31 12.81 -16.25 -0.59
CA GLY A 31 13.85 -17.25 -0.43
C GLY A 31 15.20 -16.79 -1.01
N ASP A 32 16.25 -17.55 -0.74
CA ASP A 32 17.63 -17.14 -1.02
C ASP A 32 17.90 -16.93 -2.52
N GLY A 33 18.36 -15.75 -2.85
CA GLY A 33 18.78 -15.38 -4.21
C GLY A 33 17.66 -15.11 -5.21
N ASN A 34 16.40 -15.41 -4.88
CA ASN A 34 15.28 -15.19 -5.78
C ASN A 34 14.88 -13.70 -5.83
N TRP A 35 14.24 -13.35 -6.94
CA TRP A 35 13.76 -12.00 -7.19
C TRP A 35 12.25 -11.99 -7.43
N GLN A 36 11.63 -10.88 -7.06
CA GLN A 36 10.25 -10.54 -7.45
C GLN A 36 10.21 -9.14 -8.02
N PHE A 37 9.52 -8.97 -9.13
CA PHE A 37 9.09 -7.68 -9.64
C PHE A 37 7.58 -7.61 -9.59
N GLU A 38 7.06 -6.58 -8.94
CA GLU A 38 5.64 -6.29 -8.85
C GLU A 38 5.36 -4.92 -9.45
N THR A 39 4.36 -4.82 -10.30
CA THR A 39 3.88 -3.54 -10.83
C THR A 39 2.37 -3.50 -10.76
N ASN A 40 1.82 -2.44 -10.20
CA ASN A 40 0.38 -2.32 -9.98
C ASN A 40 -0.09 -0.88 -10.14
N GLY A 41 -1.36 -0.74 -10.51
CA GLY A 41 -2.02 0.54 -10.70
C GLY A 41 -3.32 0.63 -9.91
N GLU A 42 -3.58 1.80 -9.34
CA GLU A 42 -4.84 2.14 -8.68
C GLU A 42 -5.40 3.43 -9.29
N VAL A 43 -6.65 3.38 -9.73
CA VAL A 43 -7.38 4.52 -10.23
C VAL A 43 -8.48 4.86 -9.24
N THR A 44 -8.32 5.99 -8.54
CA THR A 44 -9.24 6.44 -7.52
C THR A 44 -10.22 7.47 -8.05
N SER A 45 -11.44 7.47 -7.51
CA SER A 45 -12.47 8.49 -7.73
C SER A 45 -12.90 9.08 -6.40
N LYS A 46 -13.09 10.40 -6.36
CA LYS A 46 -13.67 11.12 -5.24
C LYS A 46 -14.76 12.06 -5.73
N GLN A 47 -15.91 12.04 -5.05
CA GLN A 47 -17.12 12.72 -5.51
C GLN A 47 -17.06 14.24 -5.40
N GLN A 48 -16.31 14.81 -4.46
CA GLN A 48 -16.26 16.24 -4.20
C GLN A 48 -14.94 16.84 -4.70
N ASP A 49 -15.01 17.66 -5.75
CA ASP A 49 -14.01 18.64 -6.25
C ASP A 49 -12.58 18.15 -6.55
N ILE A 50 -12.24 16.92 -6.21
CA ILE A 50 -10.96 16.32 -6.54
C ILE A 50 -11.19 15.36 -7.68
N GLY A 51 -10.53 15.62 -8.78
CA GLY A 51 -10.60 14.78 -9.95
C GLY A 51 -10.12 13.35 -9.70
N ARG A 52 -9.78 12.67 -10.75
CA ARG A 52 -9.25 11.32 -10.77
C ARG A 52 -7.77 11.31 -10.37
N GLN A 53 -7.38 10.41 -9.48
CA GLN A 53 -5.97 10.12 -9.21
C GLN A 53 -5.64 8.73 -9.76
N THR A 54 -4.49 8.62 -10.42
CA THR A 54 -3.90 7.33 -10.78
C THR A 54 -2.58 7.21 -10.03
N LEU A 55 -2.45 6.13 -9.26
CA LEU A 55 -1.21 5.74 -8.60
C LEU A 55 -0.70 4.48 -9.29
N TRP A 56 0.58 4.47 -9.63
CA TRP A 56 1.28 3.32 -10.18
C TRP A 56 2.49 3.02 -9.32
N ASN A 57 2.66 1.77 -8.89
CA ASN A 57 3.80 1.32 -8.10
C ASN A 57 4.61 0.30 -8.89
N SER A 58 5.93 0.34 -8.72
CA SER A 58 6.84 -0.68 -9.24
C SER A 58 7.81 -1.06 -8.14
N THR A 59 7.77 -2.31 -7.70
CA THR A 59 8.57 -2.83 -6.58
C THR A 59 9.48 -3.94 -7.09
N LEU A 60 10.77 -3.82 -6.79
CA LEU A 60 11.74 -4.88 -6.97
C LEU A 60 12.16 -5.40 -5.61
N THR A 61 12.06 -6.71 -5.41
CA THR A 61 12.39 -7.40 -4.17
C THR A 61 13.41 -8.49 -4.43
N ARG A 62 14.35 -8.68 -3.49
CA ARG A 62 15.30 -9.77 -3.50
C ARG A 62 15.31 -10.48 -2.16
N GLY A 63 15.29 -11.82 -2.19
CA GLY A 63 15.40 -12.68 -1.03
C GLY A 63 16.86 -12.92 -0.60
N PHE A 64 17.05 -13.00 0.71
CA PHE A 64 18.32 -13.33 1.37
C PHE A 64 18.07 -14.40 2.44
N GLY A 65 18.50 -15.60 2.20
CA GLY A 65 18.11 -16.76 3.00
C GLY A 65 16.60 -16.99 2.94
N GLU A 66 16.07 -17.74 3.90
CA GLU A 66 14.65 -18.13 3.91
C GLU A 66 13.73 -17.10 4.59
N ALA A 67 14.30 -16.09 5.26
CA ALA A 67 13.52 -15.24 6.17
C ALA A 67 13.60 -13.73 5.91
N LEU A 68 14.41 -13.28 4.96
CA LEU A 68 14.64 -11.86 4.73
C LEU A 68 14.51 -11.49 3.27
N ASP A 69 13.70 -10.46 3.00
CA ASP A 69 13.67 -9.78 1.71
C ASP A 69 14.14 -8.33 1.87
N LEU A 70 14.82 -7.81 0.86
CA LEU A 70 15.06 -6.37 0.70
C LEU A 70 14.30 -5.88 -0.53
N TYR A 71 13.72 -4.69 -0.45
CA TYR A 71 12.95 -4.15 -1.56
C TYR A 71 13.18 -2.66 -1.80
N VAL A 72 12.91 -2.25 -3.04
CA VAL A 72 12.81 -0.85 -3.46
C VAL A 72 11.51 -0.68 -4.23
N ASN A 73 10.73 0.33 -3.88
CA ASN A 73 9.52 0.73 -4.60
C ASN A 73 9.66 2.13 -5.17
N VAL A 74 9.22 2.29 -6.41
CA VAL A 74 9.16 3.56 -7.13
C VAL A 74 7.70 3.85 -7.47
N PRO A 75 7.04 4.78 -6.76
CA PRO A 75 5.68 5.19 -7.08
C PRO A 75 5.67 6.25 -8.19
N TYR A 76 4.67 6.19 -9.05
CA TYR A 76 4.34 7.23 -10.01
C TYR A 76 2.89 7.67 -9.81
N THR A 77 2.67 8.96 -9.65
CA THR A 77 1.34 9.53 -9.41
C THR A 77 0.95 10.47 -10.53
N ASN A 78 -0.30 10.38 -10.96
CA ASN A 78 -0.94 11.34 -11.85
C ASN A 78 -2.25 11.82 -11.20
N VAL A 79 -2.31 13.11 -10.89
CA VAL A 79 -3.49 13.74 -10.29
C VAL A 79 -4.14 14.66 -11.32
N GLN A 80 -5.40 14.39 -11.67
CA GLN A 80 -6.21 15.21 -12.53
C GLN A 80 -7.22 15.95 -11.65
N GLN A 81 -7.05 17.24 -11.45
CA GLN A 81 -8.04 18.11 -10.80
C GLN A 81 -8.99 18.69 -11.86
N ARG A 82 -10.26 18.93 -11.50
CA ARG A 82 -11.26 19.49 -12.42
C ARG A 82 -10.90 20.90 -12.93
N SER A 83 -10.12 21.67 -12.20
CA SER A 83 -9.81 23.07 -12.51
C SER A 83 -8.34 23.35 -12.88
N GLU A 84 -7.41 22.49 -12.53
CA GLU A 84 -5.98 22.64 -12.81
C GLU A 84 -5.32 21.26 -12.92
N SER A 85 -4.35 21.11 -13.83
CA SER A 85 -3.52 19.91 -13.90
C SER A 85 -2.60 19.87 -12.67
N ALA A 86 -3.00 19.22 -11.61
CA ALA A 86 -2.08 18.85 -10.55
C ALA A 86 -1.06 17.85 -11.14
N GLY A 87 0.20 18.00 -10.81
CA GLY A 87 1.29 17.37 -11.53
C GLY A 87 1.25 15.84 -11.59
N SER A 88 1.92 15.32 -12.58
CA SER A 88 2.26 13.90 -12.68
C SER A 88 3.78 13.73 -12.52
N GLY A 89 4.21 12.60 -11.97
CA GLY A 89 5.63 12.30 -11.82
C GLY A 89 5.91 11.21 -10.81
N ILE A 90 7.20 10.93 -10.64
CA ILE A 90 7.70 9.99 -9.64
C ILE A 90 7.51 10.62 -8.24
N GLY A 91 7.02 9.80 -7.30
CA GLY A 91 6.87 10.15 -5.90
C GLY A 91 8.12 9.87 -5.07
N ASP A 92 7.96 9.83 -3.76
CA ASP A 92 9.04 9.48 -2.85
C ASP A 92 9.33 7.98 -2.94
N VAL A 93 10.56 7.62 -3.28
CA VAL A 93 11.02 6.22 -3.37
C VAL A 93 11.06 5.63 -1.98
N GLU A 94 10.51 4.42 -1.83
CA GLU A 94 10.56 3.66 -0.58
C GLU A 94 11.53 2.49 -0.71
N THR A 95 12.32 2.24 0.32
CA THR A 95 13.14 1.04 0.47
C THR A 95 12.92 0.44 1.85
N GLY A 96 13.06 -0.86 1.96
CA GLY A 96 12.84 -1.54 3.22
C GLY A 96 13.24 -2.99 3.20
N ALA A 97 12.86 -3.66 4.27
CA ALA A 97 13.05 -5.09 4.42
C ALA A 97 11.74 -5.75 4.88
N LYS A 98 11.53 -7.01 4.52
CA LYS A 98 10.53 -7.89 5.12
C LYS A 98 11.27 -9.02 5.81
N TRP A 99 11.13 -9.13 7.11
CA TRP A 99 11.76 -10.16 7.92
C TRP A 99 10.70 -11.05 8.55
N ARG A 100 10.67 -12.32 8.15
CA ARG A 100 9.85 -13.36 8.76
C ARG A 100 10.55 -13.86 10.03
N MET A 101 10.09 -13.38 11.20
CA MET A 101 10.71 -13.64 12.50
C MET A 101 10.35 -15.01 13.07
N TYR A 102 9.17 -15.51 12.72
CA TYR A 102 8.63 -16.79 13.18
C TYR A 102 7.76 -17.43 12.13
N ASP A 103 7.82 -18.75 12.00
CA ASP A 103 6.99 -19.56 11.10
C ASP A 103 6.94 -20.99 11.62
N ASP A 104 5.75 -21.52 11.91
CA ASP A 104 5.52 -22.93 12.28
C ASP A 104 4.74 -23.69 11.20
N GLY A 105 4.57 -23.09 10.03
CA GLY A 105 3.81 -23.60 8.90
C GLY A 105 2.34 -23.18 8.89
N ALA A 106 1.70 -23.04 10.04
CA ALA A 106 0.32 -22.54 10.14
C ALA A 106 0.28 -21.05 10.53
N PHE A 107 1.06 -20.68 11.53
CA PHE A 107 1.15 -19.30 12.01
C PHE A 107 2.54 -18.73 11.78
N SER A 108 2.57 -17.50 11.29
CA SER A 108 3.83 -16.79 11.05
C SER A 108 3.74 -15.31 11.44
N VAL A 109 4.89 -14.77 11.83
CA VAL A 109 5.07 -13.38 12.26
C VAL A 109 6.19 -12.74 11.48
N GLY A 110 5.96 -11.57 10.93
CA GLY A 110 6.95 -10.78 10.22
C GLY A 110 7.00 -9.33 10.69
N LEU A 111 8.11 -8.67 10.39
CA LEU A 111 8.32 -7.25 10.57
C LEU A 111 8.78 -6.64 9.25
N LYS A 112 8.14 -5.54 8.85
CA LYS A 112 8.45 -4.81 7.61
C LYS A 112 8.83 -3.37 7.93
N PRO A 113 10.11 -3.08 8.27
CA PRO A 113 10.64 -1.73 8.37
C PRO A 113 10.82 -1.10 6.98
N PHE A 114 10.66 0.23 6.90
CA PHE A 114 10.85 0.98 5.67
C PHE A 114 11.42 2.37 5.90
N LEU A 115 12.03 2.92 4.86
CA LEU A 115 12.46 4.30 4.73
C LEU A 115 11.93 4.86 3.42
N THR A 116 11.39 6.08 3.46
CA THR A 116 10.97 6.81 2.26
C THR A 116 11.91 7.98 2.03
N LEU A 117 12.50 8.03 0.84
CA LEU A 117 13.46 9.05 0.43
C LEU A 117 12.73 10.21 -0.26
N PRO A 118 13.09 11.49 -0.01
CA PRO A 118 12.42 12.65 -0.58
C PRO A 118 12.83 12.89 -2.05
N SER A 119 12.53 11.91 -2.91
CA SER A 119 12.82 11.94 -4.35
C SER A 119 11.71 12.58 -5.17
N GLY A 120 10.49 12.65 -4.65
CA GLY A 120 9.36 13.29 -5.28
C GLY A 120 9.43 14.82 -5.16
N ASN A 121 8.78 15.52 -6.08
CA ASN A 121 8.70 16.98 -6.05
C ASN A 121 7.59 17.42 -5.07
N ASP A 122 7.98 17.88 -3.89
CA ASP A 122 7.06 18.30 -2.81
C ASP A 122 6.25 19.56 -3.16
N GLN A 123 6.80 20.46 -4.00
CA GLN A 123 6.08 21.66 -4.47
C GLN A 123 4.93 21.32 -5.41
N ARG A 124 5.02 20.16 -6.10
CA ARG A 124 3.98 19.63 -6.99
C ARG A 124 3.10 18.58 -6.30
N GLY A 125 3.26 18.37 -4.98
CA GLY A 125 2.51 17.37 -4.22
C GLY A 125 2.88 15.91 -4.54
N LEU A 126 4.05 15.66 -5.13
CA LEU A 126 4.51 14.32 -5.51
C LEU A 126 5.38 13.66 -4.42
N GLY A 127 5.66 14.36 -3.33
CA GLY A 127 6.45 13.85 -2.21
C GLY A 127 6.29 14.71 -0.97
N THR A 128 6.86 14.25 0.14
CA THR A 128 6.81 14.95 1.43
C THR A 128 7.92 15.99 1.59
N GLY A 129 8.94 15.94 0.73
CA GLY A 129 10.15 16.73 0.81
C GLY A 129 11.01 16.42 2.04
N ARG A 130 10.75 15.30 2.72
CA ARG A 130 11.42 14.82 3.93
C ARG A 130 11.56 13.31 3.90
N MET A 131 12.61 12.82 4.58
CA MET A 131 12.76 11.39 4.83
C MET A 131 11.76 10.94 5.88
N ASN A 132 11.09 9.81 5.62
CA ASN A 132 10.14 9.19 6.52
C ASN A 132 10.60 7.77 6.85
N ALA A 133 10.17 7.24 7.99
CA ALA A 133 10.51 5.90 8.42
C ALA A 133 9.33 5.28 9.17
N GLY A 134 9.22 3.97 9.09
CA GLY A 134 8.20 3.24 9.84
C GLY A 134 8.46 1.75 9.84
N ALA A 135 7.53 1.02 10.47
CA ALA A 135 7.52 -0.43 10.44
C ALA A 135 6.09 -0.94 10.54
N THR A 136 5.86 -2.13 9.99
CA THR A 136 4.59 -2.86 10.07
C THR A 136 4.86 -4.25 10.62
N LEU A 137 4.14 -4.62 11.70
CA LEU A 137 4.04 -5.98 12.18
C LEU A 137 3.07 -6.73 11.28
N LEU A 138 3.47 -7.91 10.82
CA LEU A 138 2.71 -8.79 9.94
C LEU A 138 2.38 -10.07 10.70
N LEU A 139 1.11 -10.45 10.69
CA LEU A 139 0.64 -11.71 11.25
C LEU A 139 -0.09 -12.47 10.15
N GLN A 140 0.20 -13.74 10.00
CA GLN A 140 -0.46 -14.63 9.07
C GLN A 140 -0.86 -15.93 9.75
N TYR A 141 -2.06 -16.41 9.45
CA TYR A 141 -2.52 -17.73 9.84
C TYR A 141 -3.10 -18.44 8.62
N GLN A 142 -2.60 -19.63 8.35
CA GLN A 142 -3.04 -20.46 7.22
C GLN A 142 -3.73 -21.72 7.73
N ILE A 143 -4.92 -21.97 7.21
CA ILE A 143 -5.68 -23.19 7.50
C ILE A 143 -6.42 -23.64 6.24
N ASP A 144 -6.11 -24.84 5.76
CA ASP A 144 -6.67 -25.42 4.52
C ASP A 144 -6.53 -24.43 3.33
N ASN A 145 -7.64 -23.97 2.78
CA ASN A 145 -7.69 -23.03 1.67
C ASN A 145 -7.80 -21.57 2.11
N TRP A 146 -7.77 -21.30 3.42
CA TRP A 146 -7.89 -19.96 3.98
C TRP A 146 -6.53 -19.42 4.41
N THR A 147 -6.28 -18.16 4.09
CA THR A 147 -5.18 -17.38 4.66
C THR A 147 -5.77 -16.15 5.33
N LEU A 148 -5.46 -15.95 6.60
CA LEU A 148 -5.87 -14.80 7.39
C LEU A 148 -4.65 -13.93 7.64
N LEU A 149 -4.78 -12.64 7.36
CA LEU A 149 -3.72 -11.65 7.58
C LEU A 149 -4.19 -10.59 8.56
N ALA A 150 -3.28 -10.12 9.40
CA ALA A 150 -3.51 -8.94 10.25
C ALA A 150 -2.21 -8.12 10.33
N ASN A 151 -2.33 -6.82 10.08
CA ASN A 151 -1.18 -5.91 10.07
C ASN A 151 -1.41 -4.72 10.99
N ALA A 152 -0.37 -4.32 11.70
CA ALA A 152 -0.35 -3.10 12.50
C ALA A 152 0.95 -2.36 12.26
N GLY A 153 0.88 -1.11 11.85
CA GLY A 153 2.04 -0.30 11.50
C GLY A 153 2.05 1.05 12.18
N ALA A 154 3.25 1.59 12.36
CA ALA A 154 3.48 2.95 12.78
C ALA A 154 4.58 3.58 11.93
N ALA A 155 4.45 4.87 11.67
CA ALA A 155 5.42 5.64 10.90
C ALA A 155 5.64 7.02 11.48
N TYR A 156 6.86 7.50 11.38
CA TYR A 156 7.22 8.91 11.53
C TYR A 156 7.23 9.54 10.14
N GLN A 157 6.33 10.49 9.92
CA GLN A 157 6.16 11.22 8.67
C GLN A 157 6.55 12.68 8.86
N ALA A 158 7.83 12.98 8.66
CA ALA A 158 8.26 14.36 8.59
C ALA A 158 7.59 15.04 7.38
N ASN A 159 6.95 16.17 7.61
CA ASN A 159 6.25 16.90 6.54
C ASN A 159 6.42 18.41 6.71
N ARG A 160 6.12 19.15 5.64
CA ARG A 160 6.14 20.63 5.63
C ARG A 160 4.74 21.23 5.74
N GLN A 161 3.71 20.42 5.91
CA GLN A 161 2.29 20.81 5.86
C GLN A 161 1.63 20.92 7.23
N ALA A 162 2.41 20.91 8.32
CA ALA A 162 1.93 20.96 9.71
C ALA A 162 0.91 19.83 10.04
N GLN A 163 1.09 18.66 9.45
CA GLN A 163 0.30 17.46 9.74
C GLN A 163 0.91 16.64 10.87
N ARG A 164 0.17 15.63 11.34
CA ARG A 164 0.66 14.64 12.32
C ARG A 164 1.91 13.97 11.79
N GLN A 165 2.96 13.93 12.60
CA GLN A 165 4.21 13.27 12.24
C GLN A 165 4.19 11.79 12.63
N GLY A 166 3.61 11.45 13.77
CA GLY A 166 3.40 10.05 14.17
C GLY A 166 2.04 9.58 13.70
N VAL A 167 2.00 8.56 12.84
CA VAL A 167 0.76 7.97 12.32
C VAL A 167 0.79 6.46 12.44
N TRP A 168 -0.37 5.86 12.69
CA TRP A 168 -0.55 4.42 12.72
C TRP A 168 -1.48 3.95 11.61
N LYS A 169 -1.38 2.68 11.26
CA LYS A 169 -2.29 1.98 10.36
C LYS A 169 -2.58 0.57 10.87
N ALA A 170 -3.75 0.05 10.54
CA ALA A 170 -4.12 -1.33 10.80
C ALA A 170 -4.97 -1.87 9.66
N SER A 171 -4.78 -3.14 9.33
CA SER A 171 -5.60 -3.84 8.34
C SER A 171 -5.71 -5.31 8.67
N ALA A 172 -6.73 -5.96 8.09
CA ALA A 172 -6.93 -7.40 8.18
C ALA A 172 -7.53 -7.91 6.88
N ALA A 173 -7.04 -9.06 6.41
CA ALA A 173 -7.53 -9.66 5.18
C ALA A 173 -7.81 -11.15 5.33
N VAL A 174 -8.70 -11.62 4.47
CA VAL A 174 -9.02 -13.03 4.28
C VAL A 174 -8.82 -13.35 2.80
N LEU A 175 -8.00 -14.37 2.52
CA LEU A 175 -7.84 -14.93 1.19
C LEU A 175 -8.43 -16.34 1.21
N TYR A 176 -9.16 -16.69 0.16
CA TYR A 176 -9.72 -18.02 -0.03
C TYR A 176 -9.33 -18.59 -1.38
N ARG A 177 -8.63 -19.72 -1.37
CA ARG A 177 -8.21 -20.42 -2.59
C ARG A 177 -9.39 -21.24 -3.14
N VAL A 178 -10.06 -20.68 -4.15
CA VAL A 178 -11.22 -21.34 -4.82
C VAL A 178 -10.78 -22.38 -5.84
N LEU A 179 -9.59 -22.16 -6.47
CA LEU A 179 -8.95 -23.07 -7.41
C LEU A 179 -7.43 -23.08 -7.12
N PRO A 180 -6.67 -24.09 -7.56
CA PRO A 180 -5.21 -24.10 -7.39
C PRO A 180 -4.52 -22.84 -7.89
N SER A 181 -5.07 -22.20 -8.92
CA SER A 181 -4.54 -20.99 -9.55
C SER A 181 -5.32 -19.72 -9.22
N THR A 182 -6.32 -19.74 -8.32
CA THR A 182 -7.17 -18.56 -8.11
C THR A 182 -7.52 -18.39 -6.65
N GLN A 183 -7.27 -17.19 -6.13
CA GLN A 183 -7.66 -16.77 -4.78
C GLN A 183 -8.64 -15.59 -4.86
N LEU A 184 -9.67 -15.62 -4.04
CA LEU A 184 -10.52 -14.47 -3.77
C LEU A 184 -10.02 -13.78 -2.51
N ILE A 185 -10.15 -12.46 -2.48
CA ILE A 185 -9.68 -11.64 -1.37
C ILE A 185 -10.78 -10.73 -0.82
N LEU A 186 -10.73 -10.54 0.49
CA LEU A 186 -11.43 -9.48 1.22
C LEU A 186 -10.42 -8.84 2.18
N ASP A 187 -10.23 -7.53 2.09
CA ASP A 187 -9.32 -6.77 2.95
C ASP A 187 -10.04 -5.54 3.51
N VAL A 188 -9.83 -5.23 4.77
CA VAL A 188 -10.33 -4.03 5.43
C VAL A 188 -9.18 -3.31 6.12
N GLY A 189 -9.20 -1.99 6.08
CA GLY A 189 -8.14 -1.23 6.69
C GLY A 189 -8.55 0.16 7.14
N THR A 190 -7.74 0.69 8.03
CA THR A 190 -7.86 2.05 8.56
C THR A 190 -6.48 2.60 8.90
N ALA A 191 -6.34 3.91 8.86
CA ALA A 191 -5.12 4.60 9.25
C ALA A 191 -5.47 5.88 10.01
N GLN A 192 -4.54 6.37 10.81
CA GLN A 192 -4.71 7.65 11.47
C GLN A 192 -4.79 8.78 10.44
N ASN A 193 -5.79 9.65 10.59
CA ASN A 193 -5.88 10.84 9.77
C ASN A 193 -4.70 11.77 10.08
N PRO A 194 -3.88 12.16 9.09
CA PRO A 194 -2.75 13.05 9.33
C PRO A 194 -3.17 14.50 9.66
N ASP A 195 -4.35 14.93 9.26
CA ASP A 195 -4.89 16.25 9.58
C ASP A 195 -5.38 16.30 11.03
N PHE A 196 -4.83 17.22 11.83
CA PHE A 196 -5.24 17.43 13.23
C PHE A 196 -6.69 17.89 13.39
N ALA A 197 -7.25 18.56 12.38
CA ALA A 197 -8.63 19.03 12.41
C ALA A 197 -9.64 17.90 12.21
N GLN A 198 -9.22 16.78 11.64
CA GLN A 198 -10.07 15.63 11.37
C GLN A 198 -10.06 14.64 12.54
N LYS A 199 -11.25 14.32 13.06
CA LYS A 199 -11.41 13.34 14.14
C LYS A 199 -11.68 11.92 13.63
N THR A 200 -12.15 11.79 12.39
CA THR A 200 -12.48 10.51 11.77
C THR A 200 -11.27 9.98 10.99
N ASN A 201 -10.91 8.75 11.23
CA ASN A 201 -9.87 8.06 10.50
C ASN A 201 -10.41 7.51 9.17
N PRO A 202 -9.65 7.58 8.06
CA PRO A 202 -10.03 6.93 6.81
C PRO A 202 -10.14 5.42 7.01
N ALA A 203 -11.17 4.82 6.42
CA ALA A 203 -11.40 3.38 6.45
C ALA A 203 -11.92 2.89 5.10
N PHE A 204 -11.52 1.69 4.71
CA PHE A 204 -11.87 1.12 3.41
C PHE A 204 -12.07 -0.39 3.50
N MET A 205 -12.68 -0.93 2.46
CA MET A 205 -12.79 -2.35 2.18
C MET A 205 -12.35 -2.61 0.74
N ILE A 206 -11.63 -3.72 0.50
CA ILE A 206 -11.23 -4.19 -0.82
C ILE A 206 -11.81 -5.59 -1.02
N VAL A 207 -12.35 -5.82 -2.21
CA VAL A 207 -12.67 -7.15 -2.72
C VAL A 207 -11.92 -7.36 -4.02
N GLY A 208 -11.43 -8.56 -4.27
CA GLY A 208 -10.63 -8.80 -5.46
C GLY A 208 -10.32 -10.27 -5.68
N ALA A 209 -9.47 -10.52 -6.68
CA ALA A 209 -8.99 -11.84 -7.02
C ALA A 209 -7.54 -11.79 -7.47
N ILE A 210 -6.81 -12.86 -7.20
CA ILE A 210 -5.46 -13.13 -7.69
C ILE A 210 -5.52 -14.39 -8.54
N TYR A 211 -5.01 -14.32 -9.76
CA TYR A 211 -4.90 -15.43 -10.69
C TYR A 211 -3.43 -15.73 -10.98
N SER A 212 -2.99 -16.95 -10.65
CA SER A 212 -1.63 -17.45 -10.81
C SER A 212 -1.59 -18.50 -11.93
N PRO A 213 -1.47 -18.12 -13.22
CA PRO A 213 -1.41 -19.08 -14.33
C PRO A 213 -0.17 -19.99 -14.27
N ALA A 214 0.89 -19.53 -13.61
CA ALA A 214 2.10 -20.31 -13.34
C ALA A 214 2.73 -19.83 -12.02
N SER A 215 3.65 -20.61 -11.45
CA SER A 215 4.28 -20.30 -10.17
C SER A 215 5.12 -19.01 -10.15
N TRP A 216 5.52 -18.54 -11.32
CA TRP A 216 6.36 -17.36 -11.49
C TRP A 216 5.59 -16.09 -11.84
N ILE A 217 4.26 -16.14 -12.03
CA ILE A 217 3.44 -15.00 -12.44
C ILE A 217 2.09 -14.98 -11.74
N ASP A 218 1.71 -13.81 -11.20
CA ASP A 218 0.36 -13.52 -10.72
C ASP A 218 -0.21 -12.31 -11.47
N LEU A 219 -1.49 -12.39 -11.75
CA LEU A 219 -2.32 -11.28 -12.23
C LEU A 219 -3.39 -11.01 -11.18
N ASP A 220 -3.65 -9.77 -10.90
CA ASP A 220 -4.64 -9.42 -9.89
C ASP A 220 -5.56 -8.28 -10.32
N VAL A 221 -6.73 -8.26 -9.72
CA VAL A 221 -7.71 -7.20 -9.87
C VAL A 221 -8.42 -6.97 -8.53
N GLY A 222 -8.68 -5.69 -8.21
CA GLY A 222 -9.39 -5.32 -6.99
C GLY A 222 -10.31 -4.13 -7.17
N TYR A 223 -11.30 -4.07 -6.29
CA TYR A 223 -12.18 -2.93 -6.12
C TYR A 223 -12.14 -2.51 -4.65
N ARG A 224 -11.75 -1.25 -4.41
CA ARG A 224 -11.76 -0.64 -3.09
C ARG A 224 -12.98 0.25 -2.93
N ARG A 225 -13.67 0.13 -1.81
CA ARG A 225 -14.74 1.02 -1.38
C ARG A 225 -14.33 1.76 -0.13
N GLY A 226 -14.47 3.08 -0.13
CA GLY A 226 -14.36 3.89 1.07
C GLY A 226 -15.55 3.66 2.00
N LEU A 227 -15.27 3.51 3.30
CA LEU A 227 -16.29 3.26 4.33
C LEU A 227 -16.72 4.53 5.06
N ASN A 228 -16.03 5.65 4.80
CA ASN A 228 -16.37 6.95 5.37
C ASN A 228 -15.89 8.11 4.47
N PRO A 229 -16.33 9.37 4.72
CA PRO A 229 -15.98 10.51 3.88
C PRO A 229 -14.51 10.93 3.89
N GLN A 230 -13.68 10.35 4.77
CA GLN A 230 -12.26 10.68 4.89
C GLN A 230 -11.38 9.88 3.91
N THR A 231 -11.98 8.97 3.16
CA THR A 231 -11.29 8.18 2.12
C THR A 231 -11.90 8.45 0.74
N TYR A 232 -11.34 7.86 -0.30
CA TYR A 232 -11.90 7.89 -1.65
C TYR A 232 -13.22 7.14 -1.70
N ASP A 233 -14.14 7.54 -2.59
CA ASP A 233 -15.42 6.86 -2.74
C ASP A 233 -15.20 5.42 -3.22
N TYR A 234 -14.39 5.25 -4.26
CA TYR A 234 -13.98 3.95 -4.76
C TYR A 234 -12.68 4.02 -5.56
N SER A 235 -12.06 2.87 -5.76
CA SER A 235 -10.91 2.69 -6.64
C SER A 235 -11.00 1.36 -7.37
N TRP A 236 -10.48 1.34 -8.60
CA TRP A 236 -10.16 0.11 -9.34
C TRP A 236 -8.67 -0.12 -9.30
N MET A 237 -8.29 -1.36 -9.12
CA MET A 237 -6.91 -1.78 -8.92
C MET A 237 -6.60 -2.96 -9.86
N GLY A 238 -5.35 -3.03 -10.35
CA GLY A 238 -4.86 -4.15 -11.14
C GLY A 238 -3.36 -4.23 -11.10
N GLY A 239 -2.82 -5.44 -11.10
CA GLY A 239 -1.39 -5.67 -10.95
C GLY A 239 -0.87 -6.92 -11.65
N LEU A 240 0.44 -6.97 -11.71
CA LEU A 240 1.25 -8.06 -12.24
C LEU A 240 2.43 -8.29 -11.31
N THR A 241 2.63 -9.54 -10.90
CA THR A 241 3.82 -9.96 -10.14
C THR A 241 4.56 -11.04 -10.93
N MET A 242 5.87 -10.91 -11.02
CA MET A 242 6.78 -11.90 -11.64
C MET A 242 7.87 -12.30 -10.66
N ARG A 243 8.24 -13.58 -10.67
CA ARG A 243 9.27 -14.18 -9.79
C ARG A 243 10.26 -15.03 -10.58
N TRP A 244 11.55 -15.00 -10.23
CA TRP A 244 12.61 -15.81 -10.85
C TRP A 244 13.79 -16.04 -9.91
#